data_ba073ce72e6976d684d1debdbf74c6ad
#
_entry.id   ba073ce72e6976d684d1debdbf74c6ad
#
_cell.length_a   1.000
_cell.length_b   1.000
_cell.length_c   1.000
_cell.angle_alpha   90.00
_cell.angle_beta   90.00
_cell.angle_gamma   90.00
#
_symmetry.space_group_name_H-M   'P 1'
#
loop_
_entity.id
_entity.type
_entity.pdbx_description
1 polymer ?
#
loop_
_entity_poly.entity_id
_entity_poly.type
_entity_poly.pdbx_seq_one_letter_code
_entity_poly.pdbx_strand_id
1 'polypeptide(L)'
;MTVIAVFGSAFNPPHLGHMDVIRQCLPQVDQVLLIPSARHPFGKKMASFELRLKMVRIILQETLNNPENIILSSIENTLKHSTNHPIYSHTLLCSLLADNLSRGTQAEYRLVLGPDNLKRQNWSRFFRFREIDQQFGVLAVNQRLSVRSSPLRQQLQDNQQ
;
A
#
# COMPACT_ATOMS: atom_id res chain seq x y z
N MET A 1 -18.98 -12.05 -3.48
CA MET A 1 -17.88 -11.76 -2.55
C MET A 1 -17.08 -10.57 -3.06
N THR A 2 -16.77 -9.62 -2.20
CA THR A 2 -16.02 -8.41 -2.55
C THR A 2 -14.55 -8.74 -2.71
N VAL A 3 -13.95 -8.32 -3.82
CA VAL A 3 -12.50 -8.47 -4.06
C VAL A 3 -11.83 -7.12 -3.79
N ILE A 4 -10.83 -7.11 -2.92
CA ILE A 4 -10.14 -5.91 -2.47
C ILE A 4 -8.65 -6.01 -2.80
N ALA A 5 -8.16 -5.04 -3.57
CA ALA A 5 -6.72 -4.88 -3.79
C ALA A 5 -6.12 -4.15 -2.60
N VAL A 6 -5.08 -4.70 -2.00
CA VAL A 6 -4.36 -4.12 -0.87
C VAL A 6 -3.06 -3.52 -1.40
N PHE A 7 -2.99 -2.20 -1.42
CA PHE A 7 -1.82 -1.47 -1.90
C PHE A 7 -1.15 -0.74 -0.75
N GLY A 8 -0.05 -1.33 -0.27
CA GLY A 8 0.79 -0.75 0.78
C GLY A 8 1.98 -0.02 0.20
N SER A 9 2.26 1.16 0.69
CA SER A 9 3.44 1.95 0.32
C SER A 9 3.72 2.99 1.39
N ALA A 10 4.94 3.49 1.42
CA ALA A 10 5.29 4.59 2.34
C ALA A 10 4.54 5.89 1.99
N PHE A 11 4.27 6.12 0.70
CA PHE A 11 3.68 7.38 0.22
C PHE A 11 4.44 8.61 0.77
N ASN A 12 5.74 8.63 0.59
CA ASN A 12 6.63 9.64 1.22
C ASN A 12 7.51 10.35 0.19
N PRO A 13 6.98 11.25 -0.64
CA PRO A 13 5.57 11.59 -0.81
C PRO A 13 4.83 10.64 -1.76
N PRO A 14 3.49 10.69 -1.79
CA PRO A 14 2.74 10.04 -2.86
C PRO A 14 2.99 10.76 -4.19
N HIS A 15 2.86 10.05 -5.30
CA HIS A 15 3.13 10.61 -6.63
C HIS A 15 2.24 9.95 -7.70
N LEU A 16 2.37 10.42 -8.93
CA LEU A 16 1.54 9.93 -10.05
C LEU A 16 1.74 8.45 -10.34
N GLY A 17 2.93 7.90 -10.05
CA GLY A 17 3.17 6.47 -10.17
C GLY A 17 2.28 5.64 -9.25
N HIS A 18 2.04 6.11 -8.03
CA HIS A 18 1.09 5.47 -7.11
C HIS A 18 -0.34 5.53 -7.68
N MET A 19 -0.73 6.66 -8.25
CA MET A 19 -2.04 6.83 -8.85
C MET A 19 -2.23 5.92 -10.06
N ASP A 20 -1.17 5.72 -10.84
CA ASP A 20 -1.20 4.80 -11.98
C ASP A 20 -1.41 3.35 -11.54
N VAL A 21 -0.78 2.93 -10.46
CA VAL A 21 -1.00 1.61 -9.87
C VAL A 21 -2.47 1.43 -9.49
N ILE A 22 -3.07 2.43 -8.87
CA ILE A 22 -4.50 2.39 -8.51
C ILE A 22 -5.35 2.22 -9.76
N ARG A 23 -5.07 2.97 -10.84
CA ARG A 23 -5.79 2.84 -12.10
C ARG A 23 -5.69 1.44 -12.70
N GLN A 24 -4.55 0.77 -12.55
CA GLN A 24 -4.39 -0.61 -13.02
C GLN A 24 -5.22 -1.60 -12.20
N CYS A 25 -5.40 -1.32 -10.90
CA CYS A 25 -6.16 -2.20 -10.00
C CYS A 25 -7.67 -2.08 -10.21
N LEU A 26 -8.18 -0.86 -10.38
CA LEU A 26 -9.62 -0.58 -10.39
C LEU A 26 -10.47 -1.48 -11.29
N PRO A 27 -10.05 -1.81 -12.54
CA PRO A 27 -10.85 -2.69 -13.39
C PRO A 27 -10.90 -4.15 -12.92
N GLN A 28 -10.01 -4.56 -12.03
CA GLN A 28 -9.82 -5.95 -11.64
C GLN A 28 -10.42 -6.30 -10.28
N VAL A 29 -10.84 -5.29 -9.51
CA VAL A 29 -11.30 -5.46 -8.13
C VAL A 29 -12.52 -4.59 -7.86
N ASP A 30 -13.21 -4.87 -6.76
CA ASP A 30 -14.35 -4.06 -6.32
C ASP A 30 -13.89 -2.83 -5.53
N GLN A 31 -12.80 -2.95 -4.79
CA GLN A 31 -12.25 -1.87 -3.97
C GLN A 31 -10.73 -1.91 -3.99
N VAL A 32 -10.11 -0.73 -3.84
CA VAL A 32 -8.68 -0.59 -3.61
C VAL A 32 -8.50 0.00 -2.21
N LEU A 33 -7.76 -0.71 -1.38
CA LEU A 33 -7.43 -0.29 -0.02
C LEU A 33 -5.99 0.21 -0.01
N LEU A 34 -5.81 1.51 0.24
CA LEU A 34 -4.49 2.12 0.34
C LEU A 34 -4.03 2.08 1.80
N ILE A 35 -2.85 1.53 2.03
CA ILE A 35 -2.31 1.37 3.37
C ILE A 35 -0.94 2.03 3.47
N PRO A 36 -0.88 3.29 3.93
CA PRO A 36 0.40 3.95 4.18
C PRO A 36 1.17 3.25 5.29
N SER A 37 2.46 3.06 5.09
CA SER A 37 3.35 2.42 6.07
C SER A 37 3.51 3.30 7.30
N ALA A 38 3.37 2.71 8.49
CA ALA A 38 3.58 3.41 9.75
C ALA A 38 5.07 3.57 10.06
N ARG A 39 5.88 2.58 9.66
CA ARG A 39 7.33 2.56 9.86
C ARG A 39 8.03 2.21 8.55
N HIS A 40 9.17 2.86 8.29
CA HIS A 40 10.01 2.46 7.17
C HIS A 40 10.67 1.12 7.50
N PRO A 41 10.68 0.13 6.57
CA PRO A 41 11.28 -1.18 6.82
C PRO A 41 12.75 -1.13 7.21
N PHE A 42 13.48 -0.11 6.77
CA PHE A 42 14.91 0.06 7.06
C PHE A 42 15.18 1.16 8.08
N GLY A 43 14.16 1.60 8.83
CA GLY A 43 14.31 2.61 9.88
C GLY A 43 14.56 4.03 9.38
N LYS A 44 14.40 4.31 8.10
CA LYS A 44 14.58 5.65 7.55
C LYS A 44 13.48 6.60 8.03
N LYS A 45 13.84 7.88 8.21
CA LYS A 45 12.87 8.91 8.55
C LYS A 45 11.91 9.14 7.40
N MET A 46 10.64 9.28 7.76
CA MET A 46 9.57 9.67 6.84
C MET A 46 8.87 10.91 7.36
N ALA A 47 8.17 11.63 6.49
CA ALA A 47 7.23 12.64 6.92
C ALA A 47 6.21 12.00 7.88
N SER A 48 5.58 12.81 8.75
CA SER A 48 4.62 12.28 9.71
C SER A 48 3.52 11.49 9.00
N PHE A 49 2.97 10.50 9.69
CA PHE A 49 1.89 9.69 9.15
C PHE A 49 0.70 10.56 8.74
N GLU A 50 0.33 11.53 9.57
CA GLU A 50 -0.78 12.43 9.29
C GLU A 50 -0.56 13.30 8.06
N LEU A 51 0.66 13.81 7.89
CA LEU A 51 1.00 14.59 6.70
C LEU A 51 0.92 13.74 5.43
N ARG A 52 1.42 12.52 5.48
CA ARG A 52 1.35 11.59 4.35
C ARG A 52 -0.09 11.24 4.00
N LEU A 53 -0.96 11.02 5.00
CA LEU A 53 -2.39 10.82 4.75
C LEU A 53 -3.02 12.02 4.04
N LYS A 54 -2.70 13.24 4.48
CA LYS A 54 -3.18 14.46 3.83
C LYS A 54 -2.75 14.54 2.37
N MET A 55 -1.47 14.26 2.10
CA MET A 55 -0.94 14.28 0.74
C MET A 55 -1.63 13.26 -0.15
N VAL A 56 -1.89 12.06 0.37
CA VAL A 56 -2.61 11.02 -0.38
C VAL A 56 -4.02 11.48 -0.72
N ARG A 57 -4.75 12.07 0.24
CA ARG A 57 -6.11 12.59 -0.01
C ARG A 57 -6.11 13.66 -1.08
N ILE A 58 -5.15 14.57 -1.06
CA ILE A 58 -5.05 15.65 -2.05
C ILE A 58 -4.81 15.08 -3.44
N ILE A 59 -3.83 14.20 -3.60
CA ILE A 59 -3.50 13.64 -4.92
C ILE A 59 -4.63 12.75 -5.46
N LEU A 60 -5.33 12.03 -4.60
CA LEU A 60 -6.51 11.25 -5.00
C LEU A 60 -7.60 12.17 -5.54
N GLN A 61 -7.87 13.28 -4.87
CA GLN A 61 -8.87 14.24 -5.32
C GLN A 61 -8.49 14.84 -6.67
N GLU A 62 -7.24 15.28 -6.83
CA GLU A 62 -6.78 15.98 -8.02
C GLU A 62 -6.65 15.06 -9.25
N THR A 63 -6.31 13.78 -9.05
CA THR A 63 -6.00 12.87 -10.16
C THR A 63 -7.11 11.87 -10.47
N LEU A 64 -7.91 11.46 -9.48
CA LEU A 64 -8.91 10.40 -9.60
C LEU A 64 -10.31 10.83 -9.12
N ASN A 65 -10.50 12.08 -8.70
CA ASN A 65 -11.77 12.60 -8.18
C ASN A 65 -12.35 11.80 -7.01
N ASN A 66 -11.51 11.28 -6.12
CA ASN A 66 -11.91 10.50 -4.94
C ASN A 66 -13.02 9.48 -5.22
N PRO A 67 -12.78 8.45 -6.05
CA PRO A 67 -13.79 7.42 -6.28
C PRO A 67 -14.18 6.74 -4.96
N GLU A 68 -15.45 6.38 -4.83
CA GLU A 68 -15.98 5.74 -3.62
C GLU A 68 -15.33 4.38 -3.32
N ASN A 69 -14.81 3.72 -4.34
CA ASN A 69 -14.19 2.41 -4.22
C ASN A 69 -12.69 2.44 -3.89
N ILE A 70 -12.14 3.62 -3.60
CA ILE A 70 -10.78 3.77 -3.07
C ILE A 70 -10.89 4.16 -1.60
N ILE A 71 -10.31 3.33 -0.72
CA ILE A 71 -10.38 3.53 0.72
C ILE A 71 -8.97 3.70 1.27
N LEU A 72 -8.75 4.79 2.00
CA LEU A 72 -7.50 5.07 2.68
C LEU A 72 -7.58 4.55 4.11
N SER A 73 -6.68 3.62 4.48
CA SER A 73 -6.68 2.96 5.78
C SER A 73 -5.49 3.39 6.62
N SER A 74 -5.72 3.60 7.91
CA SER A 74 -4.67 3.86 8.91
C SER A 74 -4.35 2.62 9.76
N ILE A 75 -4.70 1.42 9.29
CA ILE A 75 -4.55 0.19 10.06
C ILE A 75 -3.11 -0.05 10.50
N GLU A 76 -2.13 0.28 9.65
CA GLU A 76 -0.72 0.07 10.01
C GLU A 76 -0.28 0.96 11.14
N ASN A 77 -0.80 2.19 11.21
CA ASN A 77 -0.55 3.08 12.32
C ASN A 77 -1.15 2.56 13.64
N THR A 78 -2.26 1.87 13.57
CA THR A 78 -2.86 1.19 14.73
C THR A 78 -2.00 -0.01 15.15
N LEU A 79 -1.60 -0.85 14.21
CA LEU A 79 -0.83 -2.07 14.48
C LEU A 79 0.57 -1.78 15.04
N LYS A 80 1.19 -0.64 14.69
CA LYS A 80 2.54 -0.32 15.18
C LYS A 80 2.62 -0.21 16.70
N HIS A 81 1.51 0.09 17.37
CA HIS A 81 1.45 0.19 18.83
C HIS A 81 1.45 -1.17 19.54
N SER A 82 1.17 -2.25 18.81
CA SER A 82 1.10 -3.61 19.35
C SER A 82 2.34 -4.45 19.04
N THR A 83 3.33 -3.91 18.33
CA THR A 83 4.53 -4.65 17.94
C THR A 83 5.73 -3.72 17.84
N ASN A 84 6.93 -4.27 18.16
CA ASN A 84 8.20 -3.55 18.06
C ASN A 84 8.95 -3.84 16.76
N HIS A 85 8.42 -4.71 15.91
CA HIS A 85 9.04 -5.07 14.63
C HIS A 85 8.22 -4.56 13.44
N PRO A 86 8.78 -4.58 12.22
CA PRO A 86 8.05 -4.17 11.04
C PRO A 86 6.74 -4.95 10.86
N ILE A 87 5.73 -4.28 10.30
CA ILE A 87 4.46 -4.92 9.99
C ILE A 87 4.58 -5.59 8.63
N TYR A 88 4.61 -6.92 8.64
CA TYR A 88 4.73 -7.69 7.41
C TYR A 88 3.40 -7.77 6.66
N SER A 89 3.46 -7.90 5.34
CA SER A 89 2.26 -8.00 4.50
C SER A 89 1.34 -9.14 4.92
N HIS A 90 1.88 -10.29 5.27
CA HIS A 90 1.08 -11.42 5.75
C HIS A 90 0.31 -11.07 7.03
N THR A 91 0.98 -10.45 7.99
CA THR A 91 0.36 -10.01 9.25
C THR A 91 -0.77 -9.02 8.98
N LEU A 92 -0.53 -8.07 8.08
CA LEU A 92 -1.51 -7.07 7.67
C LEU A 92 -2.75 -7.72 7.04
N LEU A 93 -2.54 -8.63 6.09
CA LEU A 93 -3.63 -9.34 5.42
C LEU A 93 -4.45 -10.18 6.41
N CYS A 94 -3.81 -10.86 7.33
CA CYS A 94 -4.49 -11.63 8.38
C CYS A 94 -5.33 -10.71 9.28
N SER A 95 -4.83 -9.53 9.62
CA SER A 95 -5.56 -8.56 10.44
C SER A 95 -6.80 -8.03 9.71
N LEU A 96 -6.68 -7.74 8.41
CA LEU A 96 -7.80 -7.31 7.59
C LEU A 96 -8.86 -8.38 7.47
N LEU A 97 -8.46 -9.63 7.27
CA LEU A 97 -9.38 -10.76 7.18
C LEU A 97 -10.12 -10.97 8.51
N ALA A 98 -9.41 -10.92 9.64
CA ALA A 98 -10.00 -11.08 10.97
C ALA A 98 -11.03 -9.98 11.25
N ASP A 99 -10.74 -8.73 10.87
CA ASP A 99 -11.66 -7.62 11.04
C ASP A 99 -12.95 -7.83 10.23
N ASN A 100 -12.83 -8.26 8.98
CA ASN A 100 -14.00 -8.57 8.15
C ASN A 100 -14.85 -9.70 8.73
N LEU A 101 -14.21 -10.77 9.17
CA LEU A 101 -14.91 -11.90 9.76
C LEU A 101 -15.68 -11.49 11.03
N SER A 102 -15.07 -10.63 11.87
CA SER A 102 -15.73 -10.13 13.08
C SER A 102 -16.96 -9.28 12.77
N ARG A 103 -16.99 -8.62 11.62
CA ARG A 103 -18.11 -7.80 11.16
C ARG A 103 -19.15 -8.58 10.37
N GLY A 104 -18.92 -9.88 10.16
CA GLY A 104 -19.83 -10.73 9.37
C GLY A 104 -19.78 -10.45 7.87
N THR A 105 -18.74 -9.77 7.39
CA THR A 105 -18.56 -9.49 5.96
C THR A 105 -17.60 -10.50 5.34
N GLN A 106 -17.72 -10.69 4.02
CA GLN A 106 -16.84 -11.57 3.26
C GLN A 106 -16.08 -10.77 2.21
N ALA A 107 -14.76 -10.90 2.24
CA ALA A 107 -13.89 -10.25 1.27
C ALA A 107 -12.72 -11.14 0.91
N GLU A 108 -12.31 -11.07 -0.35
CA GLU A 108 -11.07 -11.65 -0.83
C GLU A 108 -10.05 -10.54 -1.00
N TYR A 109 -8.85 -10.75 -0.47
CA TYR A 109 -7.78 -9.77 -0.57
C TYR A 109 -6.75 -10.21 -1.59
N ARG A 110 -6.24 -9.26 -2.36
CA ARG A 110 -5.12 -9.45 -3.28
C ARG A 110 -4.03 -8.44 -2.93
N LEU A 111 -2.83 -8.93 -2.68
CA LEU A 111 -1.68 -8.05 -2.40
C LEU A 111 -1.16 -7.48 -3.72
N VAL A 112 -1.13 -6.15 -3.83
CA VAL A 112 -0.60 -5.47 -5.02
C VAL A 112 0.92 -5.48 -4.99
N LEU A 113 1.53 -5.99 -6.05
CA LEU A 113 2.99 -6.04 -6.19
C LEU A 113 3.44 -5.47 -7.54
N GLY A 114 4.41 -4.56 -7.48
CA GLY A 114 5.08 -4.05 -8.67
C GLY A 114 6.15 -5.01 -9.20
N PRO A 115 6.78 -4.68 -10.36
CA PRO A 115 7.74 -5.58 -11.02
C PRO A 115 8.91 -5.99 -10.14
N ASP A 116 9.44 -5.06 -9.32
CA ASP A 116 10.60 -5.34 -8.48
C ASP A 116 10.31 -6.43 -7.43
N ASN A 117 9.13 -6.38 -6.83
CA ASN A 117 8.73 -7.34 -5.81
C ASN A 117 8.25 -8.67 -6.40
N LEU A 118 7.88 -8.70 -7.69
CA LEU A 118 7.46 -9.92 -8.37
C LEU A 118 8.63 -10.81 -8.78
N LYS A 119 9.86 -10.27 -8.85
CA LYS A 119 11.04 -11.07 -9.10
C LYS A 119 11.17 -12.12 -8.01
N ARG A 120 11.43 -13.39 -8.39
CA ARG A 120 11.48 -14.52 -7.46
C ARG A 120 12.41 -14.25 -6.28
N GLN A 121 13.56 -13.62 -6.52
CA GLN A 121 14.54 -13.31 -5.49
C GLN A 121 14.03 -12.30 -4.46
N ASN A 122 13.10 -11.42 -4.83
CA ASN A 122 12.51 -10.45 -3.92
C ASN A 122 11.24 -11.00 -3.27
N TRP A 123 10.37 -11.63 -4.05
CA TRP A 123 9.13 -12.21 -3.54
C TRP A 123 9.39 -13.28 -2.48
N SER A 124 10.39 -14.15 -2.69
CA SER A 124 10.73 -15.20 -1.73
C SER A 124 11.25 -14.67 -0.38
N ARG A 125 11.58 -13.38 -0.29
CA ARG A 125 11.98 -12.72 0.97
C ARG A 125 10.81 -12.21 1.79
N PHE A 126 9.62 -12.14 1.21
CA PHE A 126 8.43 -11.74 1.95
C PHE A 126 8.13 -12.78 3.03
N PHE A 127 7.88 -12.29 4.24
CA PHE A 127 7.49 -13.16 5.33
C PHE A 127 6.23 -13.94 4.95
N ARG A 128 6.34 -15.27 4.99
CA ARG A 128 5.25 -16.20 4.64
C ARG A 128 4.69 -15.96 3.24
N PHE A 129 5.55 -15.75 2.25
CA PHE A 129 5.11 -15.46 0.88
C PHE A 129 4.25 -16.57 0.27
N ARG A 130 4.51 -17.83 0.63
CA ARG A 130 3.71 -18.96 0.13
C ARG A 130 2.28 -18.92 0.67
N GLU A 131 2.12 -18.58 1.95
CA GLU A 131 0.80 -18.45 2.57
C GLU A 131 0.05 -17.25 1.98
N ILE A 132 0.74 -16.14 1.68
CA ILE A 132 0.13 -15.01 0.99
C ILE A 132 -0.43 -15.45 -0.36
N ASP A 133 0.38 -16.16 -1.14
CA ASP A 133 0.00 -16.61 -2.49
C ASP A 133 -1.16 -17.61 -2.45
N GLN A 134 -1.14 -18.54 -1.51
CA GLN A 134 -2.15 -19.58 -1.39
C GLN A 134 -3.45 -19.08 -0.76
N GLN A 135 -3.37 -18.26 0.27
CA GLN A 135 -4.52 -17.83 1.07
C GLN A 135 -5.18 -16.58 0.52
N PHE A 136 -4.40 -15.62 0.03
CA PHE A 136 -4.90 -14.33 -0.41
C PHE A 136 -4.78 -14.13 -1.92
N GLY A 137 -3.60 -14.29 -2.45
CA GLY A 137 -3.30 -14.03 -3.86
C GLY A 137 -2.59 -12.70 -4.07
N VAL A 138 -2.03 -12.55 -5.25
CA VAL A 138 -1.24 -11.39 -5.66
C VAL A 138 -1.87 -10.76 -6.90
N LEU A 139 -1.92 -9.44 -6.92
CA LEU A 139 -2.31 -8.66 -8.09
C LEU A 139 -1.06 -7.95 -8.62
N ALA A 140 -0.61 -8.38 -9.80
CA ALA A 140 0.58 -7.83 -10.43
C ALA A 140 0.25 -6.54 -11.17
N VAL A 141 1.06 -5.52 -10.96
CA VAL A 141 0.96 -4.26 -11.68
C VAL A 141 2.30 -3.90 -12.32
N ASN A 142 2.26 -3.03 -13.34
CA ASN A 142 3.44 -2.57 -14.05
C ASN A 142 3.83 -1.17 -13.59
N GLN A 143 5.11 -0.86 -13.69
CA GLN A 143 5.60 0.51 -13.53
C GLN A 143 5.52 1.19 -14.90
N ARG A 144 4.46 1.96 -15.15
CA ARG A 144 4.24 2.65 -16.41
C ARG A 144 4.79 4.08 -16.43
N LEU A 145 5.03 4.64 -15.22
CA LEU A 145 5.62 5.97 -15.04
C LEU A 145 6.94 5.84 -14.32
N SER A 146 7.94 6.64 -14.70
CA SER A 146 9.28 6.61 -14.11
C SER A 146 9.42 7.48 -12.85
N VAL A 147 8.30 7.93 -12.28
CA VAL A 147 8.30 8.74 -11.06
C VAL A 147 8.53 7.85 -9.83
N ARG A 148 9.42 8.30 -8.93
CA ARG A 148 9.70 7.63 -7.66
C ARG A 148 9.79 8.67 -6.54
N SER A 149 9.52 8.25 -5.30
CA SER A 149 9.55 9.15 -4.15
C SER A 149 10.96 9.64 -3.81
N SER A 150 11.98 8.77 -3.95
CA SER A 150 13.35 9.13 -3.58
C SER A 150 13.91 10.34 -4.37
N PRO A 151 13.80 10.39 -5.72
CA PRO A 151 14.19 11.59 -6.47
C PRO A 151 13.40 12.83 -6.08
N LEU A 152 12.11 12.70 -5.78
CA LEU A 152 11.27 13.82 -5.37
C LEU A 152 11.74 14.39 -4.03
N ARG A 153 12.08 13.54 -3.07
CA ARG A 153 12.61 14.00 -1.79
C ARG A 153 13.93 14.72 -1.95
N GLN A 154 14.79 14.23 -2.84
CA GLN A 154 16.08 14.89 -3.12
C GLN A 154 15.89 16.27 -3.71
N GLN A 155 14.97 16.43 -4.66
CA GLN A 155 14.64 17.75 -5.22
C GLN A 155 14.15 18.74 -4.17
N LEU A 156 13.32 18.28 -3.25
CA LEU A 156 12.83 19.12 -2.15
C LEU A 156 13.96 19.58 -1.23
N GLN A 157 14.92 18.70 -0.93
CA GLN A 157 16.10 19.07 -0.15
C GLN A 157 16.97 20.08 -0.86
N ASP A 158 17.22 19.90 -2.16
CA ASP A 158 18.04 20.79 -2.98
C ASP A 158 17.41 22.19 -3.07
N ASN A 159 16.09 22.28 -3.15
CA ASN A 159 15.37 23.56 -3.22
C ASN A 159 15.34 24.30 -1.89
N GLN A 160 15.66 23.66 -0.77
CA GLN A 160 15.73 24.29 0.55
C GLN A 160 17.11 24.85 0.87
N GLN A 161 18.11 24.59 0.05
CA GLN A 161 19.44 25.13 0.16
C GLN A 161 19.54 26.43 -0.64
#